data_8d52475ed358491960f2cd5dd4d7479b
#
_entry.id   8d52475ed358491960f2cd5dd4d7479b
#
_cell.length_a   1.000
_cell.length_b   1.000
_cell.length_c   1.000
_cell.angle_alpha   90.00
_cell.angle_beta   90.00
_cell.angle_gamma   90.00
#
_symmetry.space_group_name_H-M   'P 1'
#
loop_
_entity.id
_entity.type
_entity.pdbx_description
1 polymer ?
#
loop_
_entity_poly.entity_id
_entity_poly.type
_entity_poly.pdbx_seq_one_letter_code
_entity_poly.pdbx_strand_id
1 'polypeptide(L)'
;MKILVTGCAGFIGSHLTTRLLKEGHDVIGVDNFDIYYSRSQKEKNLMSVLLHPKFKLEEDNLATMSFVKVLKGTEVVIHLAGQPGVRGSWGASFNRYVINNIQVTQRLLEESKGSKLKRFIYASSSSVYGDVAISEGAETQVLSEEMKVQPKSPYGVTKLAAEHLCQLYNVEYKMPTVALRFFSVYGPGQRPDMAFHRFCQSILREAALSIYGDGKQMRDFTYVDDVVDVIVAAITADAVGQVVNVGGGSPCTLLEAVALLEEISGTPCAKTFLDRQKGDVISTRADTAKLERLFGFKPKMTLREGLTREWEWMKKFVQGEDDESAIKANVQPIIGVDQEALAQVKADEKASKKAAKKAKSNAAKQDSAQAELPAASPESNESNG
;
A
#
# COMPACT_ATOMS: atom_id res chain seq x y z
N MET A 1 -0.96 23.97 6.91
CA MET A 1 -1.00 23.92 5.42
C MET A 1 -2.20 23.10 4.99
N LYS A 2 -2.70 23.36 3.77
CA LYS A 2 -3.69 22.50 3.13
C LYS A 2 -2.98 21.46 2.25
N ILE A 3 -3.19 20.18 2.56
CA ILE A 3 -2.45 19.06 1.96
C ILE A 3 -3.43 18.09 1.31
N LEU A 4 -3.18 17.73 0.05
CA LEU A 4 -3.88 16.67 -0.65
C LEU A 4 -3.10 15.37 -0.51
N VAL A 5 -3.72 14.33 0.05
CA VAL A 5 -3.18 12.97 0.13
C VAL A 5 -4.02 12.05 -0.75
N THR A 6 -3.45 11.55 -1.83
CA THR A 6 -4.12 10.52 -2.66
C THR A 6 -3.74 9.13 -2.17
N GLY A 7 -4.68 8.19 -2.21
CA GLY A 7 -4.49 6.87 -1.61
C GLY A 7 -4.54 6.90 -0.07
N CYS A 8 -5.32 7.83 0.49
CA CYS A 8 -5.37 8.09 1.93
C CYS A 8 -5.91 6.92 2.75
N ALA A 9 -6.75 6.06 2.19
CA ALA A 9 -7.27 4.86 2.85
C ALA A 9 -6.33 3.64 2.74
N GLY A 10 -5.25 3.77 1.98
CA GLY A 10 -4.21 2.76 1.84
C GLY A 10 -3.32 2.65 3.09
N PHE A 11 -2.42 1.66 3.09
CA PHE A 11 -1.50 1.38 4.19
C PHE A 11 -0.68 2.64 4.60
N ILE A 12 0.19 3.13 3.75
CA ILE A 12 1.03 4.30 4.06
C ILE A 12 0.18 5.58 4.17
N GLY A 13 -0.84 5.72 3.31
CA GLY A 13 -1.68 6.91 3.25
C GLY A 13 -2.47 7.18 4.53
N SER A 14 -2.95 6.15 5.21
CA SER A 14 -3.69 6.29 6.47
C SER A 14 -2.80 6.72 7.64
N HIS A 15 -1.61 6.14 7.77
CA HIS A 15 -0.60 6.58 8.75
C HIS A 15 -0.19 8.04 8.51
N LEU A 16 0.08 8.39 7.25
CA LEU A 16 0.42 9.77 6.87
C LEU A 16 -0.71 10.74 7.18
N THR A 17 -1.95 10.42 6.80
CA THR A 17 -3.12 11.26 7.08
C THR A 17 -3.27 11.51 8.58
N THR A 18 -3.16 10.46 9.39
CA THR A 18 -3.20 10.57 10.85
C THR A 18 -2.09 11.48 11.39
N ARG A 19 -0.86 11.34 10.86
CA ARG A 19 0.28 12.16 11.27
C ARG A 19 0.10 13.63 10.91
N LEU A 20 -0.32 13.94 9.70
CA LEU A 20 -0.54 15.32 9.23
C LEU A 20 -1.64 16.04 10.04
N LEU A 21 -2.71 15.33 10.38
CA LEU A 21 -3.79 15.88 11.21
C LEU A 21 -3.31 16.16 12.64
N LYS A 22 -2.49 15.27 13.23
CA LYS A 22 -1.85 15.50 14.55
C LYS A 22 -0.93 16.72 14.54
N GLU A 23 -0.29 17.01 13.43
CA GLU A 23 0.53 18.22 13.24
C GLU A 23 -0.30 19.47 12.92
N GLY A 24 -1.62 19.36 12.89
CA GLY A 24 -2.55 20.48 12.73
C GLY A 24 -2.77 20.93 11.29
N HIS A 25 -2.39 20.14 10.29
CA HIS A 25 -2.66 20.43 8.88
C HIS A 25 -4.11 20.20 8.50
N ASP A 26 -4.59 20.89 7.46
CA ASP A 26 -5.89 20.61 6.81
C ASP A 26 -5.65 19.58 5.71
N VAL A 27 -6.26 18.39 5.81
CA VAL A 27 -6.00 17.27 4.90
C VAL A 27 -7.22 16.95 4.05
N ILE A 28 -7.05 16.97 2.73
CA ILE A 28 -7.99 16.37 1.79
C ILE A 28 -7.45 15.00 1.42
N GLY A 29 -8.17 13.94 1.78
CA GLY A 29 -7.85 12.57 1.37
C GLY A 29 -8.67 12.17 0.16
N VAL A 30 -8.04 11.57 -0.85
CA VAL A 30 -8.74 10.97 -2.01
C VAL A 30 -8.40 9.48 -2.06
N ASP A 31 -9.43 8.63 -2.11
CA ASP A 31 -9.31 7.19 -2.35
C ASP A 31 -10.57 6.70 -3.08
N ASN A 32 -10.44 5.76 -3.99
CA ASN A 32 -11.59 5.15 -4.69
C ASN A 32 -12.01 3.82 -4.06
N PHE A 33 -11.42 3.44 -2.95
CA PHE A 33 -11.66 2.18 -2.26
C PHE A 33 -11.61 0.95 -3.21
N ASP A 34 -10.65 1.00 -4.15
CA ASP A 34 -10.44 -0.06 -5.14
C ASP A 34 -10.44 -1.46 -4.52
N ILE A 35 -11.07 -2.42 -5.22
CA ILE A 35 -11.29 -3.81 -4.80
C ILE A 35 -10.02 -4.68 -4.73
N TYR A 36 -8.83 -4.10 -4.90
CA TYR A 36 -7.57 -4.83 -4.81
C TYR A 36 -7.42 -5.59 -3.48
N TYR A 37 -7.92 -4.98 -2.40
CA TYR A 37 -8.17 -5.64 -1.12
C TYR A 37 -9.44 -5.08 -0.46
N SER A 38 -9.89 -5.69 0.64
CA SER A 38 -11.20 -5.42 1.20
C SER A 38 -11.41 -3.95 1.53
N ARG A 39 -12.59 -3.42 1.18
CA ARG A 39 -13.05 -2.09 1.55
C ARG A 39 -13.05 -1.91 3.07
N SER A 40 -13.49 -2.92 3.81
CA SER A 40 -13.54 -2.89 5.28
C SER A 40 -12.18 -2.59 5.91
N GLN A 41 -11.07 -3.15 5.38
CA GLN A 41 -9.73 -2.81 5.88
C GLN A 41 -9.37 -1.35 5.61
N LYS A 42 -9.73 -0.80 4.45
CA LYS A 42 -9.49 0.61 4.12
C LYS A 42 -10.31 1.55 5.00
N GLU A 43 -11.56 1.20 5.28
CA GLU A 43 -12.42 1.95 6.20
C GLU A 43 -11.85 1.94 7.62
N LYS A 44 -11.40 0.78 8.11
CA LYS A 44 -10.71 0.66 9.40
C LYS A 44 -9.44 1.53 9.45
N ASN A 45 -8.65 1.58 8.39
CA ASN A 45 -7.46 2.42 8.31
C ASN A 45 -7.76 3.91 8.53
N LEU A 46 -8.92 4.41 8.10
CA LEU A 46 -9.33 5.81 8.25
C LEU A 46 -10.17 6.10 9.49
N MET A 47 -10.62 5.06 10.21
CA MET A 47 -11.61 5.18 11.28
C MET A 47 -11.24 6.24 12.33
N SER A 48 -9.95 6.33 12.70
CA SER A 48 -9.46 7.28 13.69
C SER A 48 -9.51 8.75 13.24
N VAL A 49 -9.65 9.00 11.94
CA VAL A 49 -9.55 10.35 11.36
C VAL A 49 -10.81 10.82 10.62
N LEU A 50 -11.77 9.94 10.34
CA LEU A 50 -12.97 10.27 9.56
C LEU A 50 -13.77 11.44 10.14
N LEU A 51 -13.83 11.57 11.46
CA LEU A 51 -14.56 12.64 12.14
C LEU A 51 -13.65 13.81 12.54
N HIS A 52 -12.38 13.82 12.12
CA HIS A 52 -11.49 14.91 12.47
C HIS A 52 -11.88 16.20 11.70
N PRO A 53 -12.06 17.37 12.38
CA PRO A 53 -12.62 18.58 11.74
C PRO A 53 -11.76 19.15 10.62
N LYS A 54 -10.48 18.80 10.56
CA LYS A 54 -9.52 19.19 9.51
C LYS A 54 -9.31 18.12 8.44
N PHE A 55 -10.06 17.01 8.48
CA PHE A 55 -10.02 15.96 7.48
C PHE A 55 -11.25 16.01 6.59
N LYS A 56 -11.01 15.93 5.29
CA LYS A 56 -12.07 15.77 4.31
C LYS A 56 -11.75 14.59 3.40
N LEU A 57 -12.60 13.58 3.42
CA LEU A 57 -12.54 12.46 2.49
C LEU A 57 -13.31 12.80 1.21
N GLU A 58 -12.66 12.61 0.07
CA GLU A 58 -13.29 12.58 -1.26
C GLU A 58 -13.15 11.15 -1.78
N GLU A 59 -14.24 10.38 -1.71
CA GLU A 59 -14.29 9.04 -2.29
C GLU A 59 -14.55 9.16 -3.79
N ASP A 60 -13.45 9.17 -4.58
CA ASP A 60 -13.54 9.35 -6.03
C ASP A 60 -12.33 8.70 -6.75
N ASN A 61 -12.50 8.48 -8.05
CA ASN A 61 -11.47 7.87 -8.88
C ASN A 61 -10.62 8.94 -9.58
N LEU A 62 -9.34 9.00 -9.23
CA LEU A 62 -8.37 9.93 -9.81
C LEU A 62 -8.27 9.85 -11.35
N ALA A 63 -8.62 8.70 -11.95
CA ALA A 63 -8.61 8.56 -13.41
C ALA A 63 -9.73 9.34 -14.10
N THR A 64 -10.82 9.68 -13.40
CA THR A 64 -12.01 10.30 -14.00
C THR A 64 -12.47 11.57 -13.28
N MET A 65 -12.12 11.76 -11.99
CA MET A 65 -12.56 12.92 -11.21
C MET A 65 -12.04 14.24 -11.76
N SER A 66 -12.71 15.34 -11.40
CA SER A 66 -12.21 16.71 -11.57
C SER A 66 -11.32 17.10 -10.38
N PHE A 67 -10.11 17.57 -10.65
CA PHE A 67 -9.19 18.02 -9.62
C PHE A 67 -9.42 19.44 -9.11
N VAL A 68 -10.27 20.23 -9.78
CA VAL A 68 -10.51 21.66 -9.46
C VAL A 68 -10.81 21.88 -7.99
N LYS A 69 -11.69 21.06 -7.40
CA LYS A 69 -12.12 21.19 -6.00
C LYS A 69 -11.01 20.83 -5.01
N VAL A 70 -10.29 19.75 -5.27
CA VAL A 70 -9.26 19.24 -4.35
C VAL A 70 -7.94 20.00 -4.46
N LEU A 71 -7.64 20.59 -5.62
CA LEU A 71 -6.46 21.42 -5.82
C LEU A 71 -6.64 22.89 -5.40
N LYS A 72 -7.90 23.36 -5.27
CA LYS A 72 -8.15 24.75 -4.88
C LYS A 72 -7.57 25.09 -3.51
N GLY A 73 -6.53 25.92 -3.49
CA GLY A 73 -5.82 26.35 -2.29
C GLY A 73 -4.96 25.27 -1.65
N THR A 74 -4.76 24.13 -2.30
CA THR A 74 -3.82 23.09 -1.86
C THR A 74 -2.39 23.59 -2.02
N GLU A 75 -1.59 23.46 -0.97
CA GLU A 75 -0.19 23.88 -0.92
C GLU A 75 0.76 22.72 -1.16
N VAL A 76 0.36 21.49 -0.79
CA VAL A 76 1.17 20.29 -0.92
C VAL A 76 0.32 19.15 -1.48
N VAL A 77 0.86 18.43 -2.45
CA VAL A 77 0.28 17.18 -2.96
C VAL A 77 1.19 16.04 -2.58
N ILE A 78 0.64 15.01 -1.92
CA ILE A 78 1.34 13.76 -1.61
C ILE A 78 0.62 12.64 -2.35
N HIS A 79 1.24 12.19 -3.43
CA HIS A 79 0.66 11.23 -4.36
C HIS A 79 1.11 9.80 -4.04
N LEU A 80 0.32 9.11 -3.19
CA LEU A 80 0.53 7.72 -2.80
C LEU A 80 -0.40 6.75 -3.53
N ALA A 81 -1.48 7.25 -4.14
CA ALA A 81 -2.40 6.41 -4.92
C ALA A 81 -1.67 5.76 -6.09
N GLY A 82 -1.98 4.50 -6.33
CA GLY A 82 -1.44 3.73 -7.45
C GLY A 82 -1.79 2.26 -7.33
N GLN A 83 -1.70 1.54 -8.44
CA GLN A 83 -1.87 0.09 -8.44
C GLN A 83 -0.57 -0.57 -7.96
N PRO A 84 -0.57 -1.22 -6.81
CA PRO A 84 0.60 -1.93 -6.29
C PRO A 84 0.68 -3.38 -6.79
N GLY A 85 1.78 -4.05 -6.44
CA GLY A 85 1.96 -5.49 -6.65
C GLY A 85 2.75 -5.82 -7.91
N VAL A 86 3.95 -6.38 -7.71
CA VAL A 86 4.86 -6.83 -8.78
C VAL A 86 4.25 -8.00 -9.55
N ARG A 87 3.74 -9.00 -8.82
CA ARG A 87 3.27 -10.27 -9.42
C ARG A 87 2.00 -10.09 -10.24
N GLY A 88 1.06 -9.27 -9.79
CA GLY A 88 -0.19 -9.00 -10.49
C GLY A 88 -0.08 -8.06 -11.68
N SER A 89 1.12 -7.53 -11.98
CA SER A 89 1.30 -6.52 -13.04
C SER A 89 1.45 -7.09 -14.46
N TRP A 90 1.50 -8.41 -14.60
CA TRP A 90 1.69 -9.10 -15.88
C TRP A 90 0.36 -9.37 -16.61
N GLY A 91 0.43 -9.57 -17.92
CA GLY A 91 -0.72 -9.95 -18.74
C GLY A 91 -1.79 -8.87 -18.85
N ALA A 92 -3.07 -9.27 -18.90
CA ALA A 92 -4.21 -8.37 -19.10
C ALA A 92 -4.37 -7.31 -18.00
N SER A 93 -3.87 -7.57 -16.80
CA SER A 93 -3.92 -6.64 -15.67
C SER A 93 -3.04 -5.40 -15.87
N PHE A 94 -2.08 -5.43 -16.81
CA PHE A 94 -1.13 -4.33 -17.04
C PHE A 94 -1.82 -2.99 -17.31
N ASN A 95 -2.93 -2.99 -18.06
CA ASN A 95 -3.67 -1.78 -18.36
C ASN A 95 -4.10 -1.01 -17.10
N ARG A 96 -4.44 -1.71 -16.03
CA ARG A 96 -4.78 -1.10 -14.73
C ARG A 96 -3.59 -0.36 -14.11
N TYR A 97 -2.38 -0.88 -14.30
CA TYR A 97 -1.14 -0.22 -13.85
C TYR A 97 -0.81 1.00 -14.70
N VAL A 98 -1.05 0.95 -16.01
CA VAL A 98 -0.88 2.11 -16.90
C VAL A 98 -1.81 3.25 -16.47
N ILE A 99 -3.10 2.96 -16.28
CA ILE A 99 -4.09 3.95 -15.87
C ILE A 99 -3.74 4.53 -14.48
N ASN A 100 -3.59 3.67 -13.47
CA ASN A 100 -3.49 4.13 -12.08
C ASN A 100 -2.11 4.69 -11.71
N ASN A 101 -1.03 4.26 -12.38
CA ASN A 101 0.32 4.70 -12.04
C ASN A 101 0.85 5.77 -12.99
N ILE A 102 0.57 5.67 -14.29
CA ILE A 102 1.11 6.62 -15.29
C ILE A 102 0.11 7.72 -15.59
N GLN A 103 -1.08 7.37 -16.10
CA GLN A 103 -2.06 8.37 -16.53
C GLN A 103 -2.57 9.23 -15.38
N VAL A 104 -2.88 8.63 -14.23
CA VAL A 104 -3.30 9.36 -13.04
C VAL A 104 -2.23 10.32 -12.56
N THR A 105 -0.97 9.89 -12.52
CA THR A 105 0.16 10.77 -12.14
C THR A 105 0.30 11.92 -13.13
N GLN A 106 0.26 11.65 -14.44
CA GLN A 106 0.34 12.69 -15.47
C GLN A 106 -0.82 13.68 -15.36
N ARG A 107 -2.07 13.21 -15.21
CA ARG A 107 -3.23 14.07 -15.02
C ARG A 107 -3.10 14.98 -13.80
N LEU A 108 -2.66 14.42 -12.67
CA LEU A 108 -2.51 15.20 -11.44
C LEU A 108 -1.40 16.25 -11.56
N LEU A 109 -0.29 15.93 -12.24
CA LEU A 109 0.76 16.90 -12.57
C LEU A 109 0.23 17.98 -13.50
N GLU A 110 -0.48 17.61 -14.55
CA GLU A 110 -1.04 18.55 -15.55
C GLU A 110 -2.00 19.55 -14.92
N GLU A 111 -2.95 19.08 -14.12
CA GLU A 111 -3.92 19.91 -13.43
C GLU A 111 -3.30 20.76 -12.29
N SER A 112 -2.11 20.37 -11.83
CA SER A 112 -1.35 21.12 -10.83
C SER A 112 -0.50 22.24 -11.43
N LYS A 113 -0.36 22.31 -12.76
CA LYS A 113 0.41 23.40 -13.41
C LYS A 113 -0.21 24.76 -13.10
N GLY A 114 0.67 25.73 -12.88
CA GLY A 114 0.26 27.11 -12.56
C GLY A 114 -0.40 27.29 -11.18
N SER A 115 -0.57 26.20 -10.40
CA SER A 115 -0.98 26.30 -9.01
C SER A 115 0.15 26.83 -8.12
N LYS A 116 -0.20 27.30 -6.90
CA LYS A 116 0.80 27.77 -5.93
C LYS A 116 1.32 26.63 -5.04
N LEU A 117 1.55 25.44 -5.62
CA LEU A 117 2.10 24.33 -4.87
C LEU A 117 3.51 24.63 -4.34
N LYS A 118 3.69 24.33 -3.08
CA LYS A 118 5.01 24.37 -2.41
C LYS A 118 5.76 23.05 -2.57
N ARG A 119 5.01 21.94 -2.76
CA ARG A 119 5.59 20.60 -2.91
C ARG A 119 4.62 19.64 -3.61
N PHE A 120 5.17 18.79 -4.48
CA PHE A 120 4.53 17.60 -5.04
C PHE A 120 5.39 16.38 -4.73
N ILE A 121 4.96 15.51 -3.82
CA ILE A 121 5.69 14.32 -3.40
C ILE A 121 5.09 13.11 -4.10
N TYR A 122 5.93 12.38 -4.82
CA TYR A 122 5.53 11.17 -5.55
C TYR A 122 6.10 9.92 -4.87
N ALA A 123 5.24 8.93 -4.60
CA ALA A 123 5.64 7.61 -4.13
C ALA A 123 6.15 6.76 -5.30
N SER A 124 7.46 6.73 -5.50
CA SER A 124 8.16 5.79 -6.37
C SER A 124 8.43 4.47 -5.64
N SER A 125 9.30 3.62 -6.16
CA SER A 125 9.54 2.28 -5.63
C SER A 125 10.96 1.80 -5.93
N SER A 126 11.56 1.01 -5.03
CA SER A 126 12.80 0.27 -5.31
C SER A 126 12.69 -0.73 -6.48
N SER A 127 11.46 -1.07 -6.89
CA SER A 127 11.21 -1.92 -8.07
C SER A 127 11.70 -1.30 -9.39
N VAL A 128 12.06 -0.02 -9.41
CA VAL A 128 12.66 0.65 -10.56
C VAL A 128 14.08 0.17 -10.85
N TYR A 129 14.81 -0.32 -9.83
CA TYR A 129 16.19 -0.79 -10.01
C TYR A 129 16.29 -2.13 -10.74
N GLY A 130 15.33 -3.03 -10.51
CA GLY A 130 15.40 -4.42 -10.97
C GLY A 130 16.42 -5.26 -10.20
N ASP A 131 16.97 -6.30 -10.83
CA ASP A 131 18.11 -7.04 -10.30
C ASP A 131 19.41 -6.32 -10.71
N VAL A 132 20.10 -5.81 -9.73
CA VAL A 132 21.45 -5.28 -9.93
C VAL A 132 22.45 -6.41 -9.71
N ALA A 133 23.42 -6.54 -10.59
CA ALA A 133 24.48 -7.53 -10.43
C ALA A 133 25.23 -7.26 -9.12
N ILE A 134 25.42 -8.31 -8.35
CA ILE A 134 26.24 -8.24 -7.13
C ILE A 134 27.70 -8.15 -7.57
N SER A 135 28.43 -7.14 -7.07
CA SER A 135 29.85 -6.98 -7.34
C SER A 135 30.63 -8.18 -6.82
N GLU A 136 31.71 -8.54 -7.51
CA GLU A 136 32.57 -9.68 -7.11
C GLU A 136 33.06 -9.49 -5.67
N GLY A 137 32.87 -10.50 -4.82
CA GLY A 137 33.23 -10.46 -3.41
C GLY A 137 32.26 -9.74 -2.47
N ALA A 138 31.16 -9.17 -2.96
CA ALA A 138 30.13 -8.55 -2.13
C ALA A 138 28.98 -9.54 -1.86
N GLU A 139 28.50 -9.61 -0.62
CA GLU A 139 27.32 -10.40 -0.28
C GLU A 139 26.04 -9.80 -0.86
N THR A 140 25.96 -8.48 -0.97
CA THR A 140 24.79 -7.75 -1.50
C THR A 140 25.20 -6.45 -2.19
N GLN A 141 24.44 -6.05 -3.22
CA GLN A 141 24.60 -4.74 -3.85
C GLN A 141 23.76 -3.70 -3.12
N VAL A 142 24.37 -2.58 -2.72
CA VAL A 142 23.69 -1.40 -2.18
C VAL A 142 23.18 -0.55 -3.34
N LEU A 143 21.90 -0.24 -3.34
CA LEU A 143 21.22 0.48 -4.42
C LEU A 143 21.26 1.99 -4.18
N SER A 144 22.03 2.73 -4.96
CA SER A 144 22.05 4.20 -4.93
C SER A 144 21.21 4.80 -6.04
N GLU A 145 20.79 6.06 -5.88
CA GLU A 145 19.94 6.76 -6.85
C GLU A 145 20.65 7.04 -8.17
N GLU A 146 21.98 7.02 -8.18
CA GLU A 146 22.83 7.23 -9.36
C GLU A 146 22.94 5.97 -10.23
N MET A 147 22.49 4.82 -9.73
CA MET A 147 22.55 3.58 -10.50
C MET A 147 21.55 3.58 -11.65
N LYS A 148 21.93 2.87 -12.72
CA LYS A 148 21.02 2.63 -13.84
C LYS A 148 19.76 1.89 -13.36
N VAL A 149 18.60 2.47 -13.62
CA VAL A 149 17.31 1.85 -13.34
C VAL A 149 16.91 0.90 -14.48
N GLN A 150 16.58 -0.35 -14.14
CA GLN A 150 16.22 -1.40 -15.10
C GLN A 150 15.14 -2.32 -14.53
N PRO A 151 13.87 -1.86 -14.47
CA PRO A 151 12.78 -2.60 -13.85
C PRO A 151 12.63 -4.01 -14.39
N LYS A 152 12.36 -4.99 -13.51
CA LYS A 152 12.09 -6.39 -13.90
C LYS A 152 10.62 -6.77 -13.89
N SER A 153 9.73 -5.81 -13.71
CA SER A 153 8.29 -6.04 -13.73
C SER A 153 7.55 -4.91 -14.42
N PRO A 154 6.38 -5.17 -15.02
CA PRO A 154 5.52 -4.11 -15.55
C PRO A 154 5.16 -3.05 -14.50
N TYR A 155 4.95 -3.44 -13.24
CA TYR A 155 4.79 -2.50 -12.12
C TYR A 155 5.97 -1.55 -11.98
N GLY A 156 7.21 -2.08 -11.93
CA GLY A 156 8.42 -1.25 -11.83
C GLY A 156 8.55 -0.29 -13.02
N VAL A 157 8.21 -0.73 -14.24
CA VAL A 157 8.18 0.13 -15.43
C VAL A 157 7.19 1.29 -15.25
N THR A 158 5.98 1.03 -14.75
CA THR A 158 4.99 2.11 -14.55
C THR A 158 5.39 3.09 -13.45
N LYS A 159 6.06 2.62 -12.39
CA LYS A 159 6.59 3.48 -11.33
C LYS A 159 7.72 4.38 -11.85
N LEU A 160 8.62 3.82 -12.66
CA LEU A 160 9.71 4.58 -13.30
C LEU A 160 9.15 5.61 -14.29
N ALA A 161 8.19 5.25 -15.13
CA ALA A 161 7.57 6.18 -16.06
C ALA A 161 6.95 7.39 -15.34
N ALA A 162 6.24 7.17 -14.25
CA ALA A 162 5.64 8.24 -13.46
C ALA A 162 6.70 9.07 -12.69
N GLU A 163 7.80 8.46 -12.25
CA GLU A 163 8.95 9.17 -11.67
C GLU A 163 9.57 10.13 -12.69
N HIS A 164 9.79 9.66 -13.91
CA HIS A 164 10.29 10.50 -15.01
C HIS A 164 9.32 11.64 -15.37
N LEU A 165 8.01 11.40 -15.34
CA LEU A 165 7.02 12.49 -15.49
C LEU A 165 7.20 13.56 -14.41
N CYS A 166 7.36 13.18 -13.14
CA CYS A 166 7.61 14.14 -12.06
C CYS A 166 8.88 14.97 -12.30
N GLN A 167 9.97 14.32 -12.74
CA GLN A 167 11.22 15.01 -13.09
C GLN A 167 11.04 15.95 -14.29
N LEU A 168 10.37 15.49 -15.35
CA LEU A 168 10.09 16.31 -16.52
C LEU A 168 9.26 17.56 -16.17
N TYR A 169 8.19 17.42 -15.37
CA TYR A 169 7.39 18.56 -14.95
C TYR A 169 8.16 19.53 -14.04
N ASN A 170 9.14 19.03 -13.26
CA ASN A 170 10.04 19.89 -12.52
C ASN A 170 10.92 20.74 -13.44
N VAL A 171 11.52 20.13 -14.45
CA VAL A 171 12.44 20.82 -15.38
C VAL A 171 11.68 21.84 -16.25
N GLU A 172 10.58 21.43 -16.87
CA GLU A 172 9.86 22.23 -17.86
C GLU A 172 8.93 23.26 -17.25
N TYR A 173 8.22 22.89 -16.18
CA TYR A 173 7.21 23.76 -15.57
C TYR A 173 7.60 24.28 -14.17
N LYS A 174 8.84 24.03 -13.73
CA LYS A 174 9.34 24.41 -12.40
C LYS A 174 8.44 23.91 -11.26
N MET A 175 7.75 22.81 -11.49
CA MET A 175 6.91 22.20 -10.46
C MET A 175 7.80 21.63 -9.34
N PRO A 176 7.54 21.93 -8.05
CA PRO A 176 8.42 21.53 -6.95
C PRO A 176 8.24 20.05 -6.57
N THR A 177 8.62 19.14 -7.48
CA THR A 177 8.45 17.69 -7.30
C THR A 177 9.60 17.08 -6.49
N VAL A 178 9.28 16.03 -5.74
CA VAL A 178 10.22 15.11 -5.09
C VAL A 178 9.71 13.69 -5.29
N ALA A 179 10.55 12.77 -5.74
CA ALA A 179 10.19 11.37 -5.88
C ALA A 179 10.89 10.54 -4.79
N LEU A 180 10.11 9.73 -4.07
CA LEU A 180 10.59 8.88 -2.98
C LEU A 180 10.51 7.40 -3.39
N ARG A 181 11.65 6.74 -3.57
CA ARG A 181 11.73 5.31 -3.89
C ARG A 181 11.61 4.49 -2.62
N PHE A 182 10.38 4.06 -2.30
CA PHE A 182 10.14 3.22 -1.13
C PHE A 182 10.69 1.82 -1.33
N PHE A 183 11.40 1.32 -0.32
CA PHE A 183 11.81 -0.06 -0.20
C PHE A 183 10.68 -0.89 0.45
N SER A 184 11.00 -2.01 1.10
CA SER A 184 9.95 -2.91 1.62
C SER A 184 9.30 -2.35 2.89
N VAL A 185 8.24 -1.55 2.71
CA VAL A 185 7.53 -0.93 3.84
C VAL A 185 6.69 -1.97 4.59
N TYR A 186 6.76 -1.98 5.93
CA TYR A 186 6.01 -2.88 6.78
C TYR A 186 5.47 -2.18 8.04
N GLY A 187 4.53 -2.82 8.75
CA GLY A 187 3.92 -2.28 9.97
C GLY A 187 2.40 -2.46 10.01
N PRO A 188 1.75 -2.04 11.08
CA PRO A 188 0.31 -2.12 11.27
C PRO A 188 -0.48 -1.59 10.07
N GLY A 189 -1.54 -2.28 9.65
CA GLY A 189 -2.32 -1.90 8.47
C GLY A 189 -1.70 -2.36 7.14
N GLN A 190 -0.60 -3.14 7.15
CA GLN A 190 0.01 -3.67 5.94
C GLN A 190 -1.03 -4.41 5.08
N ARG A 191 -0.92 -4.28 3.75
CA ARG A 191 -1.87 -4.89 2.81
C ARG A 191 -1.80 -6.42 2.83
N PRO A 192 -2.92 -7.12 2.56
CA PRO A 192 -3.00 -8.60 2.62
C PRO A 192 -2.10 -9.34 1.62
N ASP A 193 -1.68 -8.67 0.53
CA ASP A 193 -0.78 -9.24 -0.47
C ASP A 193 0.69 -9.25 -0.04
N MET A 194 1.05 -8.54 1.03
CA MET A 194 2.43 -8.37 1.49
C MET A 194 2.87 -9.46 2.48
N ALA A 195 4.18 -9.64 2.59
CA ALA A 195 4.76 -10.79 3.25
C ALA A 195 4.37 -10.91 4.74
N PHE A 196 4.60 -9.86 5.53
CA PHE A 196 4.37 -9.94 6.97
C PHE A 196 2.90 -10.06 7.35
N HIS A 197 2.01 -9.37 6.64
CA HIS A 197 0.56 -9.59 6.80
C HIS A 197 0.21 -11.07 6.61
N ARG A 198 0.69 -11.67 5.51
CA ARG A 198 0.44 -13.09 5.21
C ARG A 198 1.06 -14.02 6.25
N PHE A 199 2.27 -13.74 6.69
CA PHE A 199 2.97 -14.56 7.68
C PHE A 199 2.29 -14.50 9.03
N CYS A 200 2.00 -13.31 9.55
CA CYS A 200 1.26 -13.16 10.80
C CYS A 200 -0.11 -13.84 10.74
N GLN A 201 -0.83 -13.69 9.63
CA GLN A 201 -2.13 -14.36 9.45
C GLN A 201 -2.01 -15.88 9.41
N SER A 202 -0.96 -16.43 8.76
CA SER A 202 -0.73 -17.88 8.71
C SER A 202 -0.37 -18.42 10.09
N ILE A 203 0.47 -17.73 10.85
CA ILE A 203 0.80 -18.10 12.23
C ILE A 203 -0.46 -18.16 13.11
N LEU A 204 -1.28 -17.11 13.07
CA LEU A 204 -2.53 -17.05 13.84
C LEU A 204 -3.55 -18.15 13.46
N ARG A 205 -3.48 -18.66 12.24
CA ARG A 205 -4.35 -19.73 11.74
C ARG A 205 -3.71 -21.12 11.81
N GLU A 206 -2.53 -21.24 12.41
CA GLU A 206 -1.75 -22.48 12.47
C GLU A 206 -1.52 -23.11 11.08
N ALA A 207 -1.44 -22.26 10.04
CA ALA A 207 -1.25 -22.67 8.65
C ALA A 207 0.23 -22.57 8.24
N ALA A 208 0.66 -23.40 7.27
CA ALA A 208 1.99 -23.34 6.74
C ALA A 208 2.27 -22.01 6.01
N LEU A 209 3.47 -21.45 6.24
CA LEU A 209 3.94 -20.26 5.54
C LEU A 209 4.35 -20.61 4.12
N SER A 210 3.77 -19.92 3.11
CA SER A 210 4.20 -20.04 1.72
C SER A 210 5.38 -19.12 1.44
N ILE A 211 6.56 -19.69 1.21
CA ILE A 211 7.81 -19.00 0.89
C ILE A 211 8.12 -19.23 -0.60
N TYR A 212 8.20 -18.13 -1.37
CA TYR A 212 8.59 -18.22 -2.77
C TYR A 212 10.10 -18.20 -2.92
N GLY A 213 10.66 -19.15 -3.68
CA GLY A 213 12.09 -19.39 -3.77
C GLY A 213 12.62 -20.12 -2.54
N ASP A 214 13.90 -19.95 -2.25
CA ASP A 214 14.61 -20.59 -1.13
C ASP A 214 14.56 -19.81 0.20
N GLY A 215 13.90 -18.64 0.20
CA GLY A 215 13.81 -17.78 1.38
C GLY A 215 15.07 -16.96 1.69
N LYS A 216 16.14 -17.08 0.89
CA LYS A 216 17.40 -16.32 1.05
C LYS A 216 17.37 -14.94 0.39
N GLN A 217 16.28 -14.60 -0.31
CA GLN A 217 16.13 -13.28 -0.89
C GLN A 217 16.18 -12.22 0.22
N MET A 218 17.07 -11.25 0.03
CA MET A 218 17.25 -10.14 0.97
C MET A 218 16.30 -9.00 0.67
N ARG A 219 15.73 -8.40 1.70
CA ARG A 219 14.92 -7.19 1.61
C ARG A 219 15.35 -6.19 2.67
N ASP A 220 15.33 -4.93 2.28
CA ASP A 220 15.47 -3.81 3.21
C ASP A 220 14.09 -3.44 3.72
N PHE A 221 13.79 -3.84 4.94
CA PHE A 221 12.51 -3.59 5.57
C PHE A 221 12.52 -2.24 6.29
N THR A 222 11.56 -1.38 5.95
CA THR A 222 11.45 -0.03 6.50
C THR A 222 10.09 0.12 7.19
N TYR A 223 10.11 0.50 8.46
CA TYR A 223 8.87 0.64 9.23
C TYR A 223 8.03 1.81 8.73
N VAL A 224 6.71 1.65 8.75
CA VAL A 224 5.77 2.62 8.15
C VAL A 224 5.88 4.01 8.75
N ASP A 225 6.08 4.15 10.07
CA ASP A 225 6.23 5.46 10.70
C ASP A 225 7.53 6.15 10.28
N ASP A 226 8.62 5.40 10.05
CA ASP A 226 9.87 5.93 9.50
C ASP A 226 9.66 6.47 8.07
N VAL A 227 8.86 5.77 7.25
CA VAL A 227 8.48 6.26 5.92
C VAL A 227 7.62 7.52 6.00
N VAL A 228 6.68 7.57 6.94
CA VAL A 228 5.84 8.77 7.18
C VAL A 228 6.69 9.95 7.63
N ASP A 229 7.65 9.75 8.54
CA ASP A 229 8.59 10.79 8.97
C ASP A 229 9.36 11.39 7.77
N VAL A 230 9.83 10.54 6.85
CA VAL A 230 10.50 11.00 5.61
C VAL A 230 9.56 11.80 4.71
N ILE A 231 8.32 11.34 4.50
CA ILE A 231 7.34 12.06 3.69
C ILE A 231 7.06 13.45 4.28
N VAL A 232 6.90 13.53 5.60
CA VAL A 232 6.67 14.81 6.30
C VAL A 232 7.89 15.71 6.17
N ALA A 233 9.10 15.20 6.37
CA ALA A 233 10.34 15.97 6.17
C ALA A 233 10.47 16.49 4.73
N ALA A 234 10.06 15.70 3.74
CA ALA A 234 10.10 16.08 2.31
C ALA A 234 9.19 17.28 1.97
N ILE A 235 8.21 17.61 2.82
CA ILE A 235 7.33 18.77 2.60
C ILE A 235 8.13 20.07 2.55
N THR A 236 9.13 20.23 3.43
CA THR A 236 9.86 21.49 3.63
C THR A 236 11.35 21.41 3.29
N ALA A 237 11.92 20.20 3.15
CA ALA A 237 13.33 20.02 2.85
C ALA A 237 13.74 20.65 1.50
N ASP A 238 14.98 21.05 1.36
CA ASP A 238 15.56 21.48 0.08
C ASP A 238 15.89 20.29 -0.81
N ALA A 239 14.84 19.69 -1.38
CA ALA A 239 14.90 18.46 -2.17
C ALA A 239 14.12 18.53 -3.49
N VAL A 240 13.82 19.74 -3.97
CA VAL A 240 13.09 19.93 -5.24
C VAL A 240 13.85 19.31 -6.40
N GLY A 241 13.14 18.55 -7.25
CA GLY A 241 13.70 17.84 -8.40
C GLY A 241 14.47 16.57 -8.03
N GLN A 242 14.56 16.22 -6.74
CA GLN A 242 15.33 15.07 -6.30
C GLN A 242 14.52 13.76 -6.36
N VAL A 243 15.26 12.68 -6.64
CA VAL A 243 14.82 11.30 -6.39
C VAL A 243 15.61 10.80 -5.19
N VAL A 244 14.93 10.18 -4.21
CA VAL A 244 15.56 9.77 -2.95
C VAL A 244 15.09 8.38 -2.54
N ASN A 245 16.02 7.50 -2.19
CA ASN A 245 15.74 6.21 -1.60
C ASN A 245 15.18 6.36 -0.18
N VAL A 246 14.13 5.61 0.12
CA VAL A 246 13.54 5.53 1.46
C VAL A 246 13.58 4.09 1.92
N GLY A 247 14.64 3.77 2.63
CA GLY A 247 14.98 2.42 3.08
C GLY A 247 15.99 2.49 4.22
N GLY A 248 16.79 1.44 4.38
CA GLY A 248 17.93 1.39 5.31
C GLY A 248 17.56 1.01 6.74
N GLY A 249 16.32 0.55 6.97
CA GLY A 249 15.90 0.16 8.32
C GLY A 249 16.54 -1.13 8.77
N SER A 250 16.30 -2.21 8.04
CA SER A 250 16.71 -3.55 8.49
C SER A 250 16.85 -4.51 7.31
N PRO A 251 17.99 -4.53 6.62
CA PRO A 251 18.24 -5.51 5.58
C PRO A 251 18.41 -6.91 6.20
N CYS A 252 17.55 -7.84 5.81
CA CYS A 252 17.65 -9.24 6.21
C CYS A 252 17.05 -10.18 5.16
N THR A 253 17.34 -11.45 5.28
CA THR A 253 16.70 -12.48 4.47
C THR A 253 15.27 -12.73 4.91
N LEU A 254 14.46 -13.29 4.01
CA LEU A 254 13.09 -13.63 4.36
C LEU A 254 13.02 -14.68 5.47
N LEU A 255 13.94 -15.65 5.49
CA LEU A 255 14.02 -16.68 6.56
C LEU A 255 14.38 -16.09 7.91
N GLU A 256 15.31 -15.12 7.98
CA GLU A 256 15.62 -14.41 9.23
C GLU A 256 14.42 -13.64 9.76
N ALA A 257 13.68 -12.96 8.86
CA ALA A 257 12.47 -12.27 9.26
C ALA A 257 11.36 -13.22 9.75
N VAL A 258 11.23 -14.40 9.14
CA VAL A 258 10.31 -15.45 9.60
C VAL A 258 10.73 -15.98 10.96
N ALA A 259 12.01 -16.30 11.17
CA ALA A 259 12.53 -16.77 12.47
C ALA A 259 12.24 -15.74 13.58
N LEU A 260 12.41 -14.46 13.28
CA LEU A 260 12.09 -13.38 14.21
C LEU A 260 10.59 -13.32 14.54
N LEU A 261 9.70 -13.56 13.57
CA LEU A 261 8.27 -13.65 13.82
C LEU A 261 7.89 -14.88 14.65
N GLU A 262 8.55 -16.04 14.45
CA GLU A 262 8.38 -17.23 15.28
C GLU A 262 8.74 -16.94 16.76
N GLU A 263 9.85 -16.22 16.98
CA GLU A 263 10.23 -15.78 18.33
C GLU A 263 9.19 -14.82 18.96
N ILE A 264 8.74 -13.81 18.19
CA ILE A 264 7.78 -12.82 18.66
C ILE A 264 6.42 -13.45 18.98
N SER A 265 5.96 -14.37 18.13
CA SER A 265 4.68 -15.05 18.30
C SER A 265 4.71 -16.16 19.35
N GLY A 266 5.89 -16.70 19.66
CA GLY A 266 6.06 -17.89 20.46
C GLY A 266 5.60 -19.18 19.75
N THR A 267 5.33 -19.11 18.43
CA THR A 267 4.75 -20.24 17.67
C THR A 267 5.64 -20.56 16.46
N PRO A 268 6.24 -21.75 16.41
CA PRO A 268 6.98 -22.21 15.25
C PRO A 268 6.01 -22.49 14.09
N CYS A 269 6.45 -22.24 12.85
CA CYS A 269 5.60 -22.40 11.68
C CYS A 269 6.16 -23.43 10.70
N ALA A 270 5.30 -24.30 10.20
CA ALA A 270 5.62 -25.09 9.02
C ALA A 270 5.86 -24.15 7.81
N LYS A 271 6.85 -24.48 6.98
CA LYS A 271 7.22 -23.69 5.80
C LYS A 271 7.05 -24.52 4.55
N THR A 272 6.30 -23.99 3.57
CA THR A 272 6.14 -24.59 2.23
C THR A 272 6.87 -23.72 1.23
N PHE A 273 7.89 -24.27 0.58
CA PHE A 273 8.64 -23.57 -0.44
C PHE A 273 7.98 -23.75 -1.80
N LEU A 274 7.77 -22.64 -2.49
CA LEU A 274 7.13 -22.55 -3.80
C LEU A 274 8.12 -21.99 -4.82
N ASP A 275 7.86 -22.22 -6.10
CA ASP A 275 8.70 -21.69 -7.17
C ASP A 275 8.82 -20.16 -7.10
N ARG A 276 10.02 -19.65 -7.44
CA ARG A 276 10.30 -18.23 -7.53
C ARG A 276 9.37 -17.57 -8.56
N GLN A 277 8.80 -16.44 -8.18
CA GLN A 277 7.86 -15.70 -9.04
C GLN A 277 8.59 -14.74 -10.00
N LYS A 278 7.99 -14.54 -11.19
CA LYS A 278 8.49 -13.58 -12.17
C LYS A 278 8.47 -12.16 -11.60
N GLY A 279 9.56 -11.43 -11.79
CA GLY A 279 9.70 -10.06 -11.30
C GLY A 279 10.20 -9.92 -9.86
N ASP A 280 10.31 -11.01 -9.11
CA ASP A 280 10.93 -10.98 -7.78
C ASP A 280 12.45 -10.83 -7.93
N VAL A 281 13.01 -9.76 -7.36
CA VAL A 281 14.45 -9.46 -7.33
C VAL A 281 15.16 -10.26 -6.23
N ILE A 282 16.47 -10.53 -6.41
CA ILE A 282 17.26 -11.35 -5.46
C ILE A 282 17.50 -10.57 -4.17
N SER A 283 17.92 -9.32 -4.28
CA SER A 283 18.29 -8.49 -3.14
C SER A 283 17.86 -7.04 -3.35
N THR A 284 17.42 -6.39 -2.26
CA THR A 284 17.25 -4.93 -2.22
C THR A 284 17.84 -4.42 -0.92
N ARG A 285 18.84 -3.52 -1.03
CA ARG A 285 19.43 -2.79 0.09
C ARG A 285 19.61 -1.35 -0.33
N ALA A 286 19.03 -0.41 0.41
CA ALA A 286 19.08 1.02 0.08
C ALA A 286 20.43 1.62 0.46
N ASP A 287 21.00 2.45 -0.44
CA ASP A 287 21.89 3.51 -0.03
C ASP A 287 21.04 4.67 0.52
N THR A 288 21.28 5.06 1.75
CA THR A 288 20.53 6.10 2.45
C THR A 288 21.34 7.38 2.69
N ALA A 289 22.53 7.48 2.12
CA ALA A 289 23.37 8.66 2.28
C ALA A 289 22.69 9.95 1.79
N LYS A 290 21.97 9.87 0.69
CA LYS A 290 21.18 10.98 0.13
C LYS A 290 19.99 11.34 1.03
N LEU A 291 19.30 10.33 1.57
CA LEU A 291 18.21 10.50 2.54
C LEU A 291 18.68 11.25 3.78
N GLU A 292 19.80 10.81 4.38
CA GLU A 292 20.38 11.47 5.54
C GLU A 292 20.80 12.91 5.24
N ARG A 293 21.48 13.14 4.11
CA ARG A 293 21.96 14.47 3.72
C ARG A 293 20.82 15.46 3.48
N LEU A 294 19.73 15.05 2.80
CA LEU A 294 18.65 15.97 2.40
C LEU A 294 17.58 16.15 3.49
N PHE A 295 17.32 15.11 4.27
CA PHE A 295 16.23 15.14 5.25
C PHE A 295 16.69 15.03 6.70
N GLY A 296 17.99 14.82 6.94
CA GLY A 296 18.53 14.59 8.28
C GLY A 296 17.96 13.32 8.94
N PHE A 297 17.47 12.39 8.14
CA PHE A 297 16.70 11.23 8.62
C PHE A 297 17.55 9.96 8.62
N LYS A 298 17.47 9.22 9.73
CA LYS A 298 17.90 7.82 9.85
C LYS A 298 16.74 6.99 10.36
N PRO A 299 16.53 5.76 9.85
CA PRO A 299 15.55 4.84 10.39
C PRO A 299 15.73 4.65 11.90
N LYS A 300 14.64 4.66 12.64
CA LYS A 300 14.65 4.59 14.13
C LYS A 300 14.15 3.26 14.63
N MET A 301 13.26 2.61 13.86
CA MET A 301 12.61 1.38 14.27
C MET A 301 13.44 0.17 13.91
N THR A 302 13.75 -0.68 14.89
CA THR A 302 14.35 -1.99 14.63
C THR A 302 13.33 -2.95 14.04
N LEU A 303 13.78 -3.97 13.28
CA LEU A 303 12.88 -4.97 12.70
C LEU A 303 12.07 -5.69 13.78
N ARG A 304 12.68 -6.02 14.92
CA ARG A 304 12.01 -6.68 16.06
C ARG A 304 10.87 -5.83 16.62
N GLU A 305 11.11 -4.58 16.90
CA GLU A 305 10.10 -3.67 17.43
C GLU A 305 8.94 -3.48 16.45
N GLY A 306 9.26 -3.25 15.17
CA GLY A 306 8.26 -3.05 14.13
C GLY A 306 7.42 -4.31 13.87
N LEU A 307 8.04 -5.50 13.83
CA LEU A 307 7.31 -6.77 13.69
C LEU A 307 6.47 -7.09 14.92
N THR A 308 6.94 -6.74 16.13
CA THR A 308 6.13 -6.88 17.34
C THR A 308 4.84 -6.04 17.24
N ARG A 309 4.95 -4.79 16.77
CA ARG A 309 3.77 -3.91 16.58
C ARG A 309 2.83 -4.44 15.48
N GLU A 310 3.37 -4.95 14.38
CA GLU A 310 2.58 -5.55 13.30
C GLU A 310 1.88 -6.82 13.76
N TRP A 311 2.57 -7.67 14.55
CA TRP A 311 1.99 -8.88 15.17
C TRP A 311 0.83 -8.54 16.11
N GLU A 312 1.02 -7.58 17.03
CA GLU A 312 -0.03 -7.15 17.95
C GLU A 312 -1.23 -6.56 17.21
N TRP A 313 -0.99 -5.78 16.17
CA TRP A 313 -2.05 -5.28 15.30
C TRP A 313 -2.80 -6.43 14.61
N MET A 314 -2.07 -7.41 14.05
CA MET A 314 -2.70 -8.54 13.35
C MET A 314 -3.56 -9.40 14.29
N LYS A 315 -3.15 -9.61 15.52
CA LYS A 315 -3.99 -10.32 16.52
C LYS A 315 -5.35 -9.63 16.70
N LYS A 316 -5.34 -8.33 16.93
CA LYS A 316 -6.57 -7.53 17.05
C LYS A 316 -7.40 -7.55 15.78
N PHE A 317 -6.73 -7.40 14.62
CA PHE A 317 -7.38 -7.40 13.32
C PHE A 317 -8.13 -8.70 13.02
N VAL A 318 -7.53 -9.85 13.33
CA VAL A 318 -8.14 -11.18 13.11
C VAL A 318 -9.26 -11.46 14.12
N GLN A 319 -9.10 -11.03 15.37
CA GLN A 319 -10.11 -11.20 16.42
C GLN A 319 -11.31 -10.26 16.26
N GLY A 320 -11.24 -9.31 15.34
CA GLY A 320 -12.28 -8.29 15.16
C GLY A 320 -12.30 -7.23 16.26
N GLU A 321 -11.27 -7.23 17.12
CA GLU A 321 -11.11 -6.30 18.25
C GLU A 321 -10.50 -4.95 17.82
N ASP A 322 -10.44 -4.65 16.51
CA ASP A 322 -10.04 -3.33 16.04
C ASP A 322 -11.06 -2.29 16.52
N ASP A 323 -10.84 -1.86 17.73
CA ASP A 323 -11.18 -0.59 18.35
C ASP A 323 -12.51 0.11 18.01
N GLU A 324 -13.64 -0.53 18.23
CA GLU A 324 -14.82 0.24 18.64
C GLU A 324 -14.59 0.98 19.99
N SER A 325 -13.70 0.47 20.84
CA SER A 325 -13.42 1.04 22.17
C SER A 325 -12.53 2.29 22.12
N ALA A 326 -11.51 2.37 21.26
CA ALA A 326 -10.68 3.57 21.13
C ALA A 326 -11.42 4.73 20.46
N ILE A 327 -12.38 4.43 19.58
CA ILE A 327 -13.23 5.45 18.97
C ILE A 327 -14.18 6.03 20.03
N LYS A 328 -14.77 5.20 20.89
CA LYS A 328 -15.61 5.65 21.99
C LYS A 328 -14.86 6.48 23.04
N ALA A 329 -13.59 6.21 23.27
CA ALA A 329 -12.77 6.93 24.24
C ALA A 329 -12.28 8.31 23.76
N ASN A 330 -12.15 8.52 22.44
CA ASN A 330 -11.68 9.79 21.84
C ASN A 330 -12.79 10.66 21.26
N VAL A 331 -14.02 10.20 21.22
CA VAL A 331 -15.18 11.00 20.84
C VAL A 331 -15.64 11.78 22.07
N GLN A 332 -15.04 12.95 22.32
CA GLN A 332 -15.76 13.99 23.01
C GLN A 332 -16.99 14.34 22.15
N PRO A 333 -18.19 14.50 22.75
CA PRO A 333 -19.39 14.80 21.99
C PRO A 333 -19.18 16.12 21.23
N ILE A 334 -18.99 16.02 19.92
CA ILE A 334 -18.95 17.18 19.03
C ILE A 334 -20.38 17.68 18.94
N ILE A 335 -20.64 18.83 19.53
CA ILE A 335 -21.90 19.56 19.41
C ILE A 335 -22.10 19.87 17.92
N GLY A 336 -23.06 19.22 17.25
CA GLY A 336 -23.43 19.49 15.87
C GLY A 336 -23.42 18.30 14.90
N VAL A 337 -23.23 17.07 15.37
CA VAL A 337 -23.35 15.88 14.49
C VAL A 337 -24.82 15.48 14.39
N ASP A 338 -25.34 15.47 13.15
CA ASP A 338 -26.66 14.96 12.85
C ASP A 338 -26.76 13.48 13.20
N GLN A 339 -27.47 13.18 14.29
CA GLN A 339 -27.65 11.80 14.77
C GLN A 339 -28.45 10.92 13.81
N GLU A 340 -29.25 11.53 12.92
CA GLU A 340 -30.00 10.82 11.89
C GLU A 340 -29.09 10.30 10.77
N ALA A 341 -28.07 11.09 10.35
CA ALA A 341 -27.08 10.66 9.37
C ALA A 341 -26.25 9.46 9.89
N LEU A 342 -25.89 9.45 11.18
CA LEU A 342 -25.15 8.34 11.80
C LEU A 342 -26.01 7.06 11.93
N ALA A 343 -27.32 7.22 12.20
CA ALA A 343 -28.26 6.12 12.24
C ALA A 343 -28.50 5.52 10.85
N GLN A 344 -28.53 6.34 9.81
CA GLN A 344 -28.69 5.91 8.42
C GLN A 344 -27.48 5.07 7.95
N VAL A 345 -26.26 5.51 8.23
CA VAL A 345 -25.03 4.75 7.90
C VAL A 345 -25.03 3.38 8.57
N LYS A 346 -25.45 3.29 9.85
CA LYS A 346 -25.57 1.98 10.56
C LYS A 346 -26.68 1.10 9.99
N ALA A 347 -27.77 1.67 9.50
CA ALA A 347 -28.87 0.94 8.88
C ALA A 347 -28.44 0.36 7.52
N ASP A 348 -27.70 1.12 6.72
CA ASP A 348 -27.19 0.72 5.41
C ASP A 348 -26.11 -0.39 5.53
N GLU A 349 -25.25 -0.32 6.56
CA GLU A 349 -24.30 -1.40 6.86
C GLU A 349 -24.99 -2.71 7.25
N LYS A 350 -26.06 -2.63 8.06
CA LYS A 350 -26.85 -3.80 8.45
C LYS A 350 -27.59 -4.42 7.28
N ALA A 351 -28.09 -3.59 6.36
CA ALA A 351 -28.74 -4.00 5.14
C ALA A 351 -27.76 -4.69 4.18
N SER A 352 -26.56 -4.14 4.02
CA SER A 352 -25.47 -4.70 3.19
C SER A 352 -25.00 -6.06 3.71
N LYS A 353 -24.78 -6.20 5.02
CA LYS A 353 -24.43 -7.49 5.66
C LYS A 353 -25.53 -8.56 5.47
N LYS A 354 -26.80 -8.14 5.54
CA LYS A 354 -27.95 -9.04 5.32
C LYS A 354 -28.07 -9.48 3.86
N ALA A 355 -27.81 -8.58 2.92
CA ALA A 355 -27.79 -8.88 1.48
C ALA A 355 -26.67 -9.85 1.11
N ALA A 356 -25.46 -9.64 1.64
CA ALA A 356 -24.31 -10.53 1.43
C ALA A 356 -24.55 -11.95 2.00
N LYS A 357 -25.21 -12.06 3.16
CA LYS A 357 -25.57 -13.36 3.75
C LYS A 357 -26.63 -14.09 2.94
N LYS A 358 -27.60 -13.36 2.36
CA LYS A 358 -28.65 -13.91 1.49
C LYS A 358 -28.07 -14.37 0.14
N ALA A 359 -27.11 -13.62 -0.43
CA ALA A 359 -26.43 -14.00 -1.66
C ALA A 359 -25.60 -15.29 -1.48
N LYS A 360 -24.88 -15.46 -0.37
CA LYS A 360 -24.16 -16.70 -0.03
C LYS A 360 -25.09 -17.90 0.16
N SER A 361 -26.27 -17.71 0.77
CA SER A 361 -27.26 -18.77 0.94
C SER A 361 -27.88 -19.19 -0.39
N ASN A 362 -28.10 -18.26 -1.31
CA ASN A 362 -28.67 -18.59 -2.64
C ASN A 362 -27.63 -19.28 -3.54
N ALA A 363 -26.35 -18.90 -3.48
CA ALA A 363 -25.29 -19.59 -4.21
C ALA A 363 -25.14 -21.05 -3.75
N ALA A 364 -25.16 -21.29 -2.43
CA ALA A 364 -25.10 -22.64 -1.87
C ALA A 364 -26.32 -23.53 -2.26
N LYS A 365 -27.49 -22.93 -2.48
CA LYS A 365 -28.69 -23.65 -2.97
C LYS A 365 -28.64 -23.95 -4.47
N GLN A 366 -27.97 -23.11 -5.27
CA GLN A 366 -27.78 -23.38 -6.71
C GLN A 366 -26.76 -24.51 -6.94
N ASP A 367 -25.68 -24.54 -6.16
CA ASP A 367 -24.69 -25.63 -6.23
C ASP A 367 -25.29 -27.00 -5.85
N SER A 368 -26.17 -27.02 -4.84
CA SER A 368 -26.86 -28.26 -4.47
C SER A 368 -27.90 -28.73 -5.51
N ALA A 369 -28.53 -27.80 -6.22
CA ALA A 369 -29.52 -28.17 -7.29
C ALA A 369 -28.85 -28.65 -8.58
N GLN A 370 -27.59 -28.23 -8.86
CA GLN A 370 -26.81 -28.75 -10.00
C GLN A 370 -26.21 -30.13 -9.76
N ALA A 371 -26.07 -30.56 -8.51
CA ALA A 371 -25.54 -31.88 -8.16
C ALA A 371 -26.56 -33.03 -8.28
N GLU A 372 -27.85 -32.73 -8.47
CA GLU A 372 -28.95 -33.74 -8.57
C GLU A 372 -29.39 -34.07 -10.00
N LEU A 373 -28.67 -33.66 -11.05
CA LEU A 373 -29.00 -34.07 -12.42
C LEU A 373 -28.45 -35.47 -12.72
N PRO A 374 -29.28 -36.46 -13.12
CA PRO A 374 -28.79 -37.80 -13.40
C PRO A 374 -27.97 -37.84 -14.69
N ALA A 375 -26.88 -38.59 -14.66
CA ALA A 375 -26.00 -38.80 -15.79
C ALA A 375 -26.75 -39.50 -16.95
N ALA A 376 -26.76 -38.91 -18.13
CA ALA A 376 -27.25 -39.49 -19.34
C ALA A 376 -26.38 -40.69 -19.76
N SER A 377 -27.01 -41.82 -20.01
CA SER A 377 -26.39 -43.06 -20.48
C SER A 377 -25.85 -42.87 -21.92
N PRO A 378 -24.73 -43.48 -22.28
CA PRO A 378 -24.26 -43.44 -23.67
C PRO A 378 -25.01 -44.43 -24.53
N GLU A 379 -25.67 -43.94 -25.58
CA GLU A 379 -26.23 -44.79 -26.65
C GLU A 379 -25.07 -45.40 -27.47
N SER A 380 -25.13 -46.72 -27.61
CA SER A 380 -24.32 -47.54 -28.50
C SER A 380 -24.74 -47.31 -29.95
N ASN A 381 -23.87 -46.75 -30.78
CA ASN A 381 -24.03 -46.77 -32.25
C ASN A 381 -23.18 -47.90 -32.84
N GLU A 382 -23.79 -49.04 -33.12
CA GLU A 382 -23.31 -49.96 -34.13
C GLU A 382 -23.72 -49.46 -35.53
N SER A 383 -22.73 -49.21 -36.38
CA SER A 383 -22.93 -48.92 -37.78
C SER A 383 -22.39 -50.05 -38.63
N ASN A 384 -23.27 -50.69 -39.36
CA ASN A 384 -23.01 -51.49 -40.56
C ASN A 384 -22.67 -50.55 -41.74
N GLY A 385 -21.67 -50.95 -42.55
CA GLY A 385 -21.43 -50.44 -43.89
C GLY A 385 -19.94 -50.29 -44.18
#